data_408a64b27593d609aaf1486fec76ae78
#
_entry.id   408a64b27593d609aaf1486fec76ae78
#
_cell.length_a   1.000
_cell.length_b   1.000
_cell.length_c   1.000
_cell.angle_alpha   90.00
_cell.angle_beta   90.00
_cell.angle_gamma   90.00
#
_symmetry.space_group_name_H-M   'P 1'
#
loop_
_entity.id
_entity.type
_entity.pdbx_description
1 polymer ?
#
loop_
_entity_poly.entity_id
_entity_poly.type
_entity_poly.pdbx_seq_one_letter_code
_entity_poly.pdbx_strand_id
1 'polypeptide(L)'
;DVYKRQELGSAELNRYATLLPTDGEGDLRALFTTLISLPHQPRVELIEAVRRAAAELVEKHTAPAWMVEAAEVYLELNQAYPGDVGVLAALLLNVLTLAPGEAAFLRAGQLHAYLSGLGVEVMANSDNVLRGGLTTKHVDVPELVKVLDFSTLENPRAEAAPSQGGVEFKLPVDSFAVRVHALSDGETLPIDEDGPAIVLCTAGEVRGADGFVLPQGNGAWVPASEGNVELTASGAAQVFVATA
;
A
#
# COMPACT_ATOMS: atom_id res chain seq x y z
N ASP A 1 -7.50 20.73 5.91
CA ASP A 1 -8.43 21.32 5.56
C ASP A 1 -8.62 22.85 5.50
N VAL A 2 -8.91 23.62 6.56
CA VAL A 2 -8.98 25.09 6.47
C VAL A 2 -7.61 25.70 6.15
N TYR A 3 -6.52 25.12 6.63
CA TYR A 3 -5.15 25.54 6.33
C TYR A 3 -4.75 25.32 4.88
N LYS A 4 -5.14 24.20 4.25
CA LYS A 4 -4.92 23.98 2.81
C LYS A 4 -5.57 25.06 1.94
N ARG A 5 -6.68 25.66 2.40
CA ARG A 5 -7.40 26.71 1.65
C ARG A 5 -6.68 28.06 1.67
N GLN A 6 -5.96 28.40 2.72
CA GLN A 6 -5.40 29.74 2.90
C GLN A 6 -3.99 29.93 2.32
N GLU A 7 -3.19 28.86 2.21
CA GLU A 7 -1.77 28.99 1.82
C GLU A 7 -1.46 28.72 0.35
N LEU A 8 -2.35 28.03 -0.37
CA LEU A 8 -2.10 27.66 -1.76
C LEU A 8 -2.41 28.75 -2.80
N GLY A 9 -2.83 29.92 -2.39
CA GLY A 9 -2.89 31.23 -3.10
C GLY A 9 -3.21 31.32 -4.59
N SER A 10 -3.55 30.21 -5.29
CA SER A 10 -3.80 30.19 -6.71
C SER A 10 -5.29 30.19 -7.02
N ALA A 11 -5.71 30.96 -8.03
CA ALA A 11 -7.11 31.05 -8.46
C ALA A 11 -7.64 29.69 -8.95
N GLU A 12 -6.80 28.88 -9.57
CA GLU A 12 -7.09 27.53 -10.03
C GLU A 12 -7.41 26.59 -8.87
N LEU A 13 -6.57 26.62 -7.83
CA LEU A 13 -6.76 25.79 -6.63
C LEU A 13 -7.98 26.21 -5.83
N ASN A 14 -8.27 27.52 -5.74
CA ASN A 14 -9.46 28.00 -5.08
C ASN A 14 -10.77 27.51 -5.73
N ARG A 15 -10.77 27.31 -7.06
CA ARG A 15 -11.93 26.74 -7.76
C ARG A 15 -12.24 25.31 -7.29
N TYR A 16 -11.20 24.49 -7.02
CA TYR A 16 -11.36 23.11 -6.55
C TYR A 16 -11.45 23.04 -5.01
N ALA A 17 -10.94 24.03 -4.30
CA ALA A 17 -11.04 24.09 -2.84
C ALA A 17 -12.50 24.14 -2.33
N THR A 18 -13.45 24.62 -3.15
CA THR A 18 -14.87 24.58 -2.81
C THR A 18 -15.48 23.17 -2.85
N LEU A 19 -14.78 22.23 -3.51
CA LEU A 19 -15.17 20.81 -3.58
C LEU A 19 -14.54 19.98 -2.45
N LEU A 20 -13.64 20.59 -1.65
CA LEU A 20 -13.05 19.89 -0.52
C LEU A 20 -14.13 19.61 0.53
N PRO A 21 -14.13 18.38 1.09
CA PRO A 21 -15.08 17.97 2.09
C PRO A 21 -15.11 18.95 3.24
N THR A 22 -16.31 19.35 3.63
CA THR A 22 -16.51 20.10 4.85
C THR A 22 -16.87 19.17 6.00
N ASP A 23 -17.62 18.10 5.74
CA ASP A 23 -18.14 17.23 6.80
C ASP A 23 -18.54 15.80 6.36
N GLY A 24 -17.97 15.16 5.30
CA GLY A 24 -18.39 13.79 5.03
C GLY A 24 -17.87 13.07 3.76
N GLU A 25 -18.14 11.75 3.71
CA GLU A 25 -17.73 10.81 2.64
C GLU A 25 -18.26 11.20 1.25
N GLY A 26 -19.45 11.78 1.17
CA GLY A 26 -20.06 12.19 -0.09
C GLY A 26 -19.24 13.23 -0.84
N ASP A 27 -18.58 14.11 -0.11
CA ASP A 27 -17.74 15.17 -0.65
C ASP A 27 -16.42 14.61 -1.19
N LEU A 28 -15.83 13.59 -0.54
CA LEU A 28 -14.61 12.94 -1.00
C LEU A 28 -14.83 12.20 -2.32
N ARG A 29 -15.96 11.49 -2.45
CA ARG A 29 -16.38 10.85 -3.71
C ARG A 29 -16.53 11.87 -4.83
N ALA A 30 -17.24 12.98 -4.57
CA ALA A 30 -17.46 14.04 -5.55
C ALA A 30 -16.15 14.68 -6.01
N LEU A 31 -15.25 14.98 -5.07
CA LEU A 31 -13.93 15.54 -5.36
C LEU A 31 -13.08 14.57 -6.18
N PHE A 32 -12.94 13.32 -5.75
CA PHE A 32 -12.19 12.29 -6.47
C PHE A 32 -12.73 12.11 -7.89
N THR A 33 -14.05 11.95 -8.04
CA THR A 33 -14.69 11.77 -9.34
C THR A 33 -14.45 12.97 -10.25
N THR A 34 -14.52 14.19 -9.71
CA THR A 34 -14.22 15.40 -10.45
C THR A 34 -12.77 15.42 -10.93
N LEU A 35 -11.81 15.14 -10.04
CA LEU A 35 -10.39 15.16 -10.38
C LEU A 35 -10.05 14.12 -11.46
N ILE A 36 -10.48 12.86 -11.26
CA ILE A 36 -10.13 11.77 -12.18
C ILE A 36 -10.78 11.88 -13.56
N SER A 37 -11.88 12.64 -13.66
CA SER A 37 -12.62 12.90 -14.90
C SER A 37 -12.22 14.19 -15.60
N LEU A 38 -11.21 14.92 -15.10
CA LEU A 38 -10.80 16.20 -15.70
C LEU A 38 -10.40 16.04 -17.16
N PRO A 39 -10.94 16.86 -18.07
CA PRO A 39 -10.46 16.95 -19.44
C PRO A 39 -8.96 17.31 -19.48
N HIS A 40 -8.29 16.98 -20.59
CA HIS A 40 -6.85 17.11 -20.72
C HIS A 40 -6.33 18.51 -20.31
N GLN A 41 -6.88 19.59 -20.89
CA GLN A 41 -6.37 20.92 -20.65
C GLN A 41 -6.53 21.40 -19.19
N PRO A 42 -7.73 21.36 -18.57
CA PRO A 42 -7.89 21.68 -17.15
C PRO A 42 -7.03 20.79 -16.22
N ARG A 43 -6.83 19.53 -16.57
CA ARG A 43 -5.98 18.61 -15.83
C ARG A 43 -4.53 19.07 -15.80
N VAL A 44 -3.95 19.39 -16.96
CA VAL A 44 -2.57 19.87 -17.07
C VAL A 44 -2.38 21.17 -16.29
N GLU A 45 -3.32 22.11 -16.42
CA GLU A 45 -3.28 23.39 -15.71
C GLU A 45 -3.31 23.20 -14.18
N LEU A 46 -4.18 22.31 -13.69
CA LEU A 46 -4.30 22.02 -12.27
C LEU A 46 -3.04 21.30 -11.74
N ILE A 47 -2.54 20.28 -12.45
CA ILE A 47 -1.31 19.57 -12.07
C ILE A 47 -0.15 20.56 -11.94
N GLU A 48 0.02 21.47 -12.90
CA GLU A 48 1.10 22.45 -12.87
C GLU A 48 0.91 23.50 -11.76
N ALA A 49 -0.33 23.91 -11.46
CA ALA A 49 -0.62 24.81 -10.35
C ALA A 49 -0.28 24.15 -9.00
N VAL A 50 -0.66 22.88 -8.80
CA VAL A 50 -0.33 22.10 -7.60
C VAL A 50 1.18 21.89 -7.50
N ARG A 51 1.87 21.57 -8.61
CA ARG A 51 3.32 21.40 -8.64
C ARG A 51 4.06 22.63 -8.15
N ARG A 52 3.68 23.82 -8.62
CA ARG A 52 4.28 25.09 -8.17
C ARG A 52 4.04 25.33 -6.69
N ALA A 53 2.81 25.13 -6.22
CA ALA A 53 2.45 25.30 -4.83
C ALA A 53 3.18 24.31 -3.91
N ALA A 54 3.30 23.05 -4.33
CA ALA A 54 4.02 22.03 -3.60
C ALA A 54 5.52 22.34 -3.50
N ALA A 55 6.15 22.76 -4.61
CA ALA A 55 7.57 23.15 -4.61
C ALA A 55 7.83 24.34 -3.67
N GLU A 56 6.99 25.35 -3.69
CA GLU A 56 7.09 26.51 -2.80
C GLU A 56 6.90 26.13 -1.33
N LEU A 57 5.99 25.20 -1.03
CA LEU A 57 5.71 24.71 0.32
C LEU A 57 6.90 23.93 0.87
N VAL A 58 7.52 23.07 0.07
CA VAL A 58 8.74 22.32 0.44
C VAL A 58 9.92 23.27 0.67
N GLU A 59 10.12 24.28 -0.21
CA GLU A 59 11.22 25.24 -0.09
C GLU A 59 11.11 26.09 1.18
N LYS A 60 9.92 26.56 1.50
CA LYS A 60 9.70 27.46 2.64
C LYS A 60 9.73 26.79 4.00
N HIS A 61 9.43 25.49 4.09
CA HIS A 61 9.34 24.72 5.34
C HIS A 61 8.48 25.40 6.43
N THR A 62 7.48 26.19 6.06
CA THR A 62 6.61 26.93 6.98
C THR A 62 5.34 26.19 7.35
N ALA A 63 5.02 25.12 6.61
CA ALA A 63 3.82 24.31 6.80
C ALA A 63 4.05 23.16 7.81
N PRO A 64 2.98 22.56 8.35
CA PRO A 64 3.07 21.35 9.16
C PRO A 64 3.81 20.22 8.44
N ALA A 65 4.57 19.39 9.17
CA ALA A 65 5.42 18.34 8.59
C ALA A 65 4.67 17.40 7.62
N TRP A 66 3.46 16.98 7.97
CA TRP A 66 2.64 16.13 7.11
C TRP A 66 2.27 16.77 5.75
N MET A 67 2.16 18.12 5.71
CA MET A 67 1.91 18.83 4.45
C MET A 67 3.16 18.87 3.58
N VAL A 68 4.32 19.06 4.19
CA VAL A 68 5.61 19.02 3.48
C VAL A 68 5.83 17.64 2.90
N GLU A 69 5.65 16.58 3.70
CA GLU A 69 5.74 15.18 3.25
C GLU A 69 4.79 14.88 2.09
N ALA A 70 3.52 15.30 2.19
CA ALA A 70 2.55 15.12 1.10
C ALA A 70 2.95 15.89 -0.17
N ALA A 71 3.56 17.06 -0.03
CA ALA A 71 4.04 17.85 -1.16
C ALA A 71 5.28 17.22 -1.82
N GLU A 72 6.20 16.65 -1.03
CA GLU A 72 7.37 15.92 -1.52
C GLU A 72 6.94 14.68 -2.31
N VAL A 73 6.04 13.87 -1.76
CA VAL A 73 5.46 12.71 -2.44
C VAL A 73 4.76 13.12 -3.74
N TYR A 74 3.98 14.21 -3.73
CA TYR A 74 3.35 14.72 -4.95
C TYR A 74 4.37 15.09 -6.02
N LEU A 75 5.45 15.78 -5.66
CA LEU A 75 6.50 16.19 -6.60
C LEU A 75 7.21 14.96 -7.20
N GLU A 76 7.52 13.94 -6.39
CA GLU A 76 8.09 12.68 -6.83
C GLU A 76 7.17 11.95 -7.81
N LEU A 77 5.89 11.81 -7.47
CA LEU A 77 4.89 11.17 -8.33
C LEU A 77 4.71 11.94 -9.65
N ASN A 78 4.69 13.27 -9.60
CA ASN A 78 4.56 14.09 -10.82
C ASN A 78 5.80 13.99 -11.72
N GLN A 79 6.97 13.75 -11.17
CA GLN A 79 8.18 13.48 -11.94
C GLN A 79 8.13 12.10 -12.60
N ALA A 80 7.65 11.08 -11.89
CA ALA A 80 7.53 9.71 -12.37
C ALA A 80 6.39 9.52 -13.38
N TYR A 81 5.27 10.25 -13.20
CA TYR A 81 4.04 10.14 -14.00
C TYR A 81 3.56 11.52 -14.47
N PRO A 82 4.31 12.20 -15.35
CA PRO A 82 3.99 13.55 -15.78
C PRO A 82 2.65 13.61 -16.52
N GLY A 83 1.73 14.44 -16.04
CA GLY A 83 0.40 14.64 -16.63
C GLY A 83 -0.63 13.54 -16.30
N ASP A 84 -0.26 12.54 -15.51
CA ASP A 84 -1.21 11.53 -15.03
C ASP A 84 -2.12 12.13 -13.94
N VAL A 85 -3.42 11.88 -14.05
CA VAL A 85 -4.40 12.38 -13.08
C VAL A 85 -4.25 11.74 -11.70
N GLY A 86 -3.66 10.57 -11.62
CA GLY A 86 -3.38 9.88 -10.37
C GLY A 86 -2.52 10.70 -9.40
N VAL A 87 -1.69 11.62 -9.90
CA VAL A 87 -0.92 12.51 -9.03
C VAL A 87 -1.82 13.46 -8.22
N LEU A 88 -2.96 13.87 -8.78
CA LEU A 88 -3.97 14.64 -8.05
C LEU A 88 -4.76 13.78 -7.07
N ALA A 89 -5.09 12.55 -7.46
CA ALA A 89 -5.77 11.60 -6.60
C ALA A 89 -4.92 11.23 -5.38
N ALA A 90 -3.60 11.15 -5.53
CA ALA A 90 -2.66 10.88 -4.43
C ALA A 90 -2.74 11.91 -3.29
N LEU A 91 -3.12 13.15 -3.58
CA LEU A 91 -3.32 14.19 -2.54
C LEU A 91 -4.53 13.91 -1.61
N LEU A 92 -5.39 12.98 -1.98
CA LEU A 92 -6.54 12.55 -1.17
C LEU A 92 -6.20 11.34 -0.30
N LEU A 93 -5.02 10.75 -0.46
CA LEU A 93 -4.55 9.59 0.27
C LEU A 93 -3.62 10.00 1.43
N ASN A 94 -3.50 9.12 2.40
CA ASN A 94 -2.52 9.27 3.47
C ASN A 94 -1.15 8.77 2.98
N VAL A 95 -0.08 9.45 3.37
CA VAL A 95 1.27 8.92 3.24
C VAL A 95 1.55 8.01 4.43
N LEU A 96 2.00 6.79 4.17
CA LEU A 96 2.30 5.81 5.21
C LEU A 96 3.70 5.23 4.99
N THR A 97 4.57 5.43 5.97
CA THR A 97 5.88 4.76 6.03
C THR A 97 5.82 3.60 7.02
N LEU A 98 6.14 2.40 6.55
CA LEU A 98 6.24 1.20 7.37
C LEU A 98 7.72 0.93 7.69
N ALA A 99 8.03 0.72 8.96
CA ALA A 99 9.33 0.22 9.38
C ALA A 99 9.46 -1.29 9.06
N PRO A 100 10.67 -1.84 8.98
CA PRO A 100 10.85 -3.29 8.83
C PRO A 100 10.08 -4.06 9.91
N GLY A 101 9.26 -5.03 9.47
CA GLY A 101 8.41 -5.83 10.35
C GLY A 101 7.03 -5.22 10.64
N GLU A 102 6.74 -4.01 10.22
CA GLU A 102 5.37 -3.47 10.22
C GLU A 102 4.60 -3.91 8.99
N ALA A 103 3.29 -3.99 9.12
CA ALA A 103 2.38 -4.32 8.03
C ALA A 103 1.18 -3.36 7.98
N ALA A 104 0.59 -3.24 6.81
CA ALA A 104 -0.68 -2.56 6.61
C ALA A 104 -1.70 -3.54 6.03
N PHE A 105 -2.94 -3.44 6.49
CA PHE A 105 -4.07 -4.16 5.94
C PHE A 105 -5.00 -3.20 5.20
N LEU A 106 -5.28 -3.51 3.95
CA LEU A 106 -6.14 -2.73 3.08
C LEU A 106 -7.30 -3.61 2.59
N ARG A 107 -8.51 -3.15 2.81
CA ARG A 107 -9.72 -3.85 2.34
C ARG A 107 -9.91 -3.64 0.84
N ALA A 108 -10.68 -4.52 0.23
CA ALA A 108 -11.18 -4.28 -1.14
C ALA A 108 -11.88 -2.93 -1.23
N GLY A 109 -11.64 -2.19 -2.31
CA GLY A 109 -12.17 -0.85 -2.52
C GLY A 109 -11.32 0.29 -1.93
N GLN A 110 -10.31 0.02 -1.14
CA GLN A 110 -9.40 1.05 -0.63
C GLN A 110 -8.28 1.35 -1.62
N LEU A 111 -8.31 2.55 -2.19
CA LEU A 111 -7.31 2.99 -3.16
C LEU A 111 -5.96 3.18 -2.48
N HIS A 112 -4.92 2.56 -3.05
CA HIS A 112 -3.56 2.66 -2.54
C HIS A 112 -2.52 2.50 -3.65
N ALA A 113 -1.29 2.91 -3.37
CA ALA A 113 -0.14 2.71 -4.24
C ALA A 113 1.14 2.58 -3.41
N TYR A 114 2.08 1.75 -3.88
CA TYR A 114 3.42 1.66 -3.32
C TYR A 114 4.30 2.73 -3.95
N LEU A 115 5.00 3.51 -3.12
CA LEU A 115 5.90 4.55 -3.58
C LEU A 115 7.33 4.04 -3.72
N SER A 116 7.83 3.39 -2.68
CA SER A 116 9.20 2.86 -2.65
C SER A 116 9.34 1.77 -1.58
N GLY A 117 10.44 1.02 -1.63
CA GLY A 117 10.78 -0.01 -0.66
C GLY A 117 10.54 -1.43 -1.16
N LEU A 118 10.72 -2.39 -0.26
CA LEU A 118 10.49 -3.81 -0.51
C LEU A 118 9.47 -4.32 0.52
N GLY A 119 8.42 -4.96 0.04
CA GLY A 119 7.36 -5.54 0.86
C GLY A 119 6.97 -6.94 0.40
N VAL A 120 6.37 -7.68 1.31
CA VAL A 120 5.65 -8.93 0.99
C VAL A 120 4.17 -8.61 0.99
N GLU A 121 3.52 -8.83 -0.14
CA GLU A 121 2.08 -8.62 -0.30
C GLU A 121 1.37 -9.97 -0.37
N VAL A 122 0.33 -10.12 0.45
CA VAL A 122 -0.56 -11.28 0.44
C VAL A 122 -1.97 -10.80 0.14
N MET A 123 -2.60 -11.38 -0.86
CA MET A 123 -3.97 -11.05 -1.27
C MET A 123 -4.83 -12.32 -1.32
N ALA A 124 -6.12 -12.15 -1.00
CA ALA A 124 -7.11 -13.17 -1.33
C ALA A 124 -7.14 -13.38 -2.86
N ASN A 125 -7.44 -14.61 -3.29
CA ASN A 125 -7.46 -14.97 -4.71
C ASN A 125 -8.58 -14.23 -5.46
N SER A 126 -8.22 -13.07 -6.04
CA SER A 126 -9.10 -12.22 -6.84
C SER A 126 -8.28 -11.55 -7.93
N ASP A 127 -8.80 -11.52 -9.16
CA ASP A 127 -8.11 -10.99 -10.35
C ASP A 127 -8.78 -9.73 -10.93
N ASN A 128 -9.72 -9.12 -10.23
CA ASN A 128 -10.47 -7.95 -10.68
C ASN A 128 -9.87 -6.62 -10.20
N VAL A 129 -8.57 -6.44 -10.37
CA VAL A 129 -7.86 -5.23 -9.94
C VAL A 129 -8.14 -4.06 -10.89
N LEU A 130 -8.77 -2.99 -10.38
CA LEU A 130 -8.95 -1.72 -11.09
C LEU A 130 -7.78 -0.77 -10.84
N ARG A 131 -7.58 0.17 -11.76
CA ARG A 131 -6.48 1.16 -11.69
C ARG A 131 -7.07 2.55 -11.44
N GLY A 132 -6.43 3.30 -10.53
CA GLY A 132 -6.85 4.66 -10.16
C GLY A 132 -5.95 5.78 -10.73
N GLY A 133 -5.03 5.45 -11.63
CA GLY A 133 -3.99 6.35 -12.15
C GLY A 133 -2.59 5.83 -11.85
N LEU A 134 -1.58 6.66 -12.06
CA LEU A 134 -0.14 6.34 -11.89
C LEU A 134 0.25 5.08 -12.69
N THR A 135 -0.25 4.98 -13.92
CA THR A 135 -0.09 3.80 -14.75
C THR A 135 -0.25 4.11 -16.23
N THR A 136 0.41 3.34 -17.09
CA THR A 136 0.17 3.34 -18.53
C THR A 136 -1.01 2.44 -18.96
N LYS A 137 -1.58 1.67 -18.02
CA LYS A 137 -2.72 0.79 -18.28
C LYS A 137 -4.01 1.59 -18.32
N HIS A 138 -5.04 1.02 -18.97
CA HIS A 138 -6.37 1.62 -19.02
C HIS A 138 -6.96 1.81 -17.62
N VAL A 139 -7.57 2.98 -17.38
CA VAL A 139 -8.32 3.31 -16.17
C VAL A 139 -9.80 3.37 -16.52
N ASP A 140 -10.59 2.45 -16.02
CA ASP A 140 -12.06 2.46 -16.14
C ASP A 140 -12.64 3.30 -14.99
N VAL A 141 -12.76 4.60 -15.22
CA VAL A 141 -13.26 5.55 -14.20
C VAL A 141 -14.69 5.23 -13.75
N PRO A 142 -15.66 4.94 -14.65
CA PRO A 142 -17.00 4.57 -14.23
C PRO A 142 -17.05 3.35 -13.32
N GLU A 143 -16.29 2.30 -13.61
CA GLU A 143 -16.25 1.10 -12.79
C GLU A 143 -15.48 1.34 -11.48
N LEU A 144 -14.36 2.04 -11.54
CA LEU A 144 -13.57 2.40 -10.36
C LEU A 144 -14.42 3.13 -9.31
N VAL A 145 -15.17 4.17 -9.70
CA VAL A 145 -15.99 4.96 -8.77
C VAL A 145 -17.12 4.16 -8.12
N LYS A 146 -17.58 3.09 -8.77
CA LYS A 146 -18.60 2.19 -8.18
C LYS A 146 -18.06 1.34 -7.03
N VAL A 147 -16.82 0.87 -7.15
CA VAL A 147 -16.24 -0.10 -6.21
C VAL A 147 -15.39 0.54 -5.12
N LEU A 148 -14.96 1.80 -5.29
CA LEU A 148 -14.17 2.49 -4.29
C LEU A 148 -14.97 2.77 -3.02
N ASP A 149 -14.33 2.45 -1.89
CA ASP A 149 -14.72 2.89 -0.56
C ASP A 149 -14.15 4.29 -0.31
N PHE A 150 -15.02 5.27 -0.07
CA PHE A 150 -14.64 6.66 0.19
C PHE A 150 -14.65 7.00 1.68
N SER A 151 -14.76 6.00 2.55
CA SER A 151 -14.59 6.20 3.98
C SER A 151 -13.17 6.65 4.31
N THR A 152 -13.03 7.44 5.36
CA THR A 152 -11.70 7.86 5.83
C THR A 152 -11.01 6.71 6.55
N LEU A 153 -9.75 6.44 6.19
CA LEU A 153 -8.91 5.43 6.82
C LEU A 153 -7.95 6.11 7.80
N GLU A 154 -8.18 5.90 9.11
CA GLU A 154 -7.34 6.54 10.14
C GLU A 154 -5.99 5.85 10.30
N ASN A 155 -5.97 4.53 10.44
CA ASN A 155 -4.74 3.75 10.59
C ASN A 155 -4.87 2.36 9.95
N PRO A 156 -4.20 2.12 8.82
CA PRO A 156 -4.20 0.82 8.17
C PRO A 156 -3.17 -0.17 8.75
N ARG A 157 -2.37 0.21 9.76
CA ARG A 157 -1.36 -0.69 10.33
C ARG A 157 -2.01 -1.90 10.97
N ALA A 158 -1.54 -3.09 10.60
CA ALA A 158 -1.92 -4.33 11.22
C ALA A 158 -1.18 -4.49 12.56
N GLU A 159 -1.90 -4.94 13.60
CA GLU A 159 -1.28 -5.28 14.87
C GLU A 159 -0.45 -6.56 14.72
N ALA A 160 0.80 -6.52 15.17
CA ALA A 160 1.68 -7.66 15.21
C ALA A 160 1.68 -8.30 16.60
N ALA A 161 1.49 -9.61 16.68
CA ALA A 161 1.49 -10.37 17.93
C ALA A 161 2.52 -11.50 17.87
N PRO A 162 3.22 -11.82 18.99
CA PRO A 162 4.08 -12.99 19.06
C PRO A 162 3.30 -14.27 18.77
N SER A 163 3.85 -15.13 17.92
CA SER A 163 3.29 -16.42 17.55
C SER A 163 4.43 -17.42 17.34
N GLN A 164 4.29 -18.68 17.74
CA GLN A 164 5.15 -19.86 17.57
C GLN A 164 6.54 -19.58 16.90
N GLY A 165 7.45 -18.89 17.60
CA GLY A 165 8.80 -18.58 17.11
C GLY A 165 8.87 -17.42 16.09
N GLY A 166 7.79 -16.65 15.93
CA GLY A 166 7.70 -15.54 15.00
C GLY A 166 6.71 -14.47 15.43
N VAL A 167 6.20 -13.75 14.45
CA VAL A 167 5.19 -12.72 14.60
C VAL A 167 4.05 -13.01 13.64
N GLU A 168 2.82 -12.94 14.12
CA GLU A 168 1.60 -13.03 13.33
C GLU A 168 0.93 -11.66 13.25
N PHE A 169 0.45 -11.29 12.06
CA PHE A 169 -0.32 -10.07 11.86
C PHE A 169 -1.80 -10.34 12.10
N LYS A 170 -2.41 -9.60 13.03
CA LYS A 170 -3.85 -9.68 13.29
C LYS A 170 -4.61 -8.96 12.19
N LEU A 171 -5.30 -9.72 11.37
CA LEU A 171 -6.07 -9.24 10.24
C LEU A 171 -7.57 -9.38 10.52
N PRO A 172 -8.41 -8.43 10.08
CA PRO A 172 -9.86 -8.50 10.26
C PRO A 172 -10.54 -9.34 9.15
N VAL A 173 -9.91 -10.45 8.76
CA VAL A 173 -10.39 -11.40 7.75
C VAL A 173 -9.98 -12.81 8.14
N ASP A 174 -10.80 -13.79 7.76
CA ASP A 174 -10.56 -15.22 8.00
C ASP A 174 -10.08 -15.95 6.74
N SER A 175 -9.89 -15.23 5.62
CA SER A 175 -9.55 -15.82 4.33
C SER A 175 -8.06 -16.13 4.16
N PHE A 176 -7.20 -15.57 5.01
CA PHE A 176 -5.78 -15.88 5.09
C PHE A 176 -5.18 -15.36 6.40
N ALA A 177 -4.09 -15.99 6.82
CA ALA A 177 -3.22 -15.50 7.88
C ALA A 177 -1.79 -15.33 7.37
N VAL A 178 -1.02 -14.43 7.99
CA VAL A 178 0.36 -14.15 7.61
C VAL A 178 1.24 -14.12 8.84
N ARG A 179 2.30 -14.92 8.82
CA ARG A 179 3.33 -14.96 9.86
C ARG A 179 4.71 -14.70 9.27
N VAL A 180 5.58 -14.10 10.06
CA VAL A 180 6.99 -13.90 9.73
C VAL A 180 7.87 -14.49 10.82
N HIS A 181 8.87 -15.27 10.41
CA HIS A 181 9.83 -15.93 11.27
C HIS A 181 11.24 -15.45 10.96
N ALA A 182 11.97 -15.05 12.00
CA ALA A 182 13.40 -14.80 11.93
C ALA A 182 14.10 -15.99 12.59
N LEU A 183 14.84 -16.78 11.81
CA LEU A 183 15.43 -18.03 12.23
C LEU A 183 16.95 -17.88 12.37
N SER A 184 17.49 -18.44 13.43
CA SER A 184 18.93 -18.62 13.63
C SER A 184 19.43 -19.86 12.89
N ASP A 185 20.76 -19.97 12.73
CA ASP A 185 21.38 -21.16 12.11
C ASP A 185 20.98 -22.46 12.85
N GLY A 186 20.50 -23.44 12.09
CA GLY A 186 20.03 -24.73 12.61
C GLY A 186 18.65 -24.68 13.27
N GLU A 187 18.01 -23.52 13.39
CA GLU A 187 16.66 -23.42 13.92
C GLU A 187 15.64 -24.01 12.95
N THR A 188 14.69 -24.78 13.48
CA THR A 188 13.66 -25.46 12.69
C THR A 188 12.31 -24.79 12.86
N LEU A 189 11.64 -24.50 11.74
CA LEU A 189 10.29 -23.98 11.65
C LEU A 189 9.35 -25.11 11.22
N PRO A 190 8.43 -25.57 12.06
CA PRO A 190 7.35 -26.46 11.63
C PRO A 190 6.29 -25.65 10.86
N ILE A 191 5.86 -26.18 9.73
CA ILE A 191 4.70 -25.73 8.96
C ILE A 191 3.61 -26.76 9.22
N ASP A 192 2.85 -26.56 10.28
CA ASP A 192 1.77 -27.46 10.73
C ASP A 192 0.46 -26.66 10.69
N GLU A 193 -0.13 -26.59 9.50
CA GLU A 193 -1.34 -25.82 9.21
C GLU A 193 -2.50 -26.74 8.83
N ASP A 194 -3.71 -26.40 9.24
CA ASP A 194 -4.92 -27.15 8.88
C ASP A 194 -5.28 -27.02 7.38
N GLY A 195 -4.59 -26.15 6.65
CA GLY A 195 -4.80 -25.87 5.24
C GLY A 195 -3.50 -25.77 4.44
N PRO A 196 -3.59 -25.35 3.18
CA PRO A 196 -2.40 -25.12 2.36
C PRO A 196 -1.65 -23.88 2.82
N ALA A 197 -0.32 -23.88 2.63
CA ALA A 197 0.52 -22.74 2.95
C ALA A 197 1.42 -22.34 1.76
N ILE A 198 1.73 -21.04 1.69
CA ILE A 198 2.82 -20.50 0.87
C ILE A 198 3.94 -20.09 1.81
N VAL A 199 5.13 -20.58 1.57
CA VAL A 199 6.34 -20.23 2.30
C VAL A 199 7.23 -19.40 1.38
N LEU A 200 7.63 -18.20 1.81
CA LEU A 200 8.52 -17.32 1.07
C LEU A 200 9.77 -17.03 1.91
N CYS A 201 10.94 -17.38 1.40
CA CYS A 201 12.22 -17.04 2.01
C CYS A 201 12.67 -15.66 1.53
N THR A 202 12.72 -14.67 2.41
CA THR A 202 13.11 -13.28 2.08
C THR A 202 14.56 -12.98 2.45
N ALA A 203 15.18 -13.78 3.32
CA ALA A 203 16.61 -13.67 3.63
C ALA A 203 17.17 -15.05 4.00
N GLY A 204 18.42 -15.31 3.65
CA GLY A 204 19.10 -16.57 3.94
C GLY A 204 18.58 -17.75 3.12
N GLU A 205 18.55 -18.93 3.73
CA GLU A 205 18.13 -20.19 3.11
C GLU A 205 17.51 -21.11 4.17
N VAL A 206 16.45 -21.82 3.81
CA VAL A 206 15.90 -22.91 4.63
C VAL A 206 15.85 -24.22 3.84
N ARG A 207 15.91 -25.36 4.54
CA ARG A 207 15.98 -26.71 3.96
C ARG A 207 14.94 -27.63 4.56
N GLY A 208 14.28 -28.38 3.72
CA GLY A 208 13.41 -29.49 4.12
C GLY A 208 14.18 -30.77 4.38
N ALA A 209 13.60 -31.69 5.12
CA ALA A 209 14.21 -32.97 5.50
C ALA A 209 14.48 -33.91 4.29
N ASP A 210 13.74 -33.74 3.20
CA ASP A 210 13.89 -34.49 1.94
C ASP A 210 15.02 -33.97 1.02
N GLY A 211 15.78 -32.95 1.47
CA GLY A 211 16.83 -32.30 0.70
C GLY A 211 16.31 -31.12 -0.14
N PHE A 212 15.03 -30.74 -0.01
CA PHE A 212 14.49 -29.53 -0.59
C PHE A 212 15.24 -28.30 -0.05
N VAL A 213 15.53 -27.34 -0.92
CA VAL A 213 16.22 -26.09 -0.58
C VAL A 213 15.40 -24.91 -1.04
N LEU A 214 15.12 -23.96 -0.14
CA LEU A 214 14.43 -22.72 -0.40
C LEU A 214 15.37 -21.53 -0.14
N PRO A 215 16.06 -21.01 -1.14
CA PRO A 215 16.95 -19.88 -1.00
C PRO A 215 16.17 -18.56 -1.02
N GLN A 216 16.84 -17.47 -0.63
CA GLN A 216 16.32 -16.11 -0.68
C GLN A 216 15.65 -15.79 -2.03
N GLY A 217 14.48 -15.14 -1.97
CA GLY A 217 13.69 -14.72 -3.13
C GLY A 217 12.83 -15.82 -3.75
N ASN A 218 12.83 -17.03 -3.17
CA ASN A 218 12.05 -18.17 -3.65
C ASN A 218 10.88 -18.46 -2.70
N GLY A 219 9.78 -18.93 -3.29
CA GLY A 219 8.60 -19.40 -2.58
C GLY A 219 8.34 -20.89 -2.85
N ALA A 220 7.69 -21.54 -1.90
CA ALA A 220 7.23 -22.92 -2.00
C ALA A 220 5.76 -23.01 -1.60
N TRP A 221 5.04 -23.89 -2.28
CA TRP A 221 3.70 -24.29 -1.93
C TRP A 221 3.74 -25.55 -1.06
N VAL A 222 3.08 -25.51 0.10
CA VAL A 222 2.88 -26.66 0.98
C VAL A 222 1.41 -27.04 0.88
N PRO A 223 1.05 -28.16 0.22
CA PRO A 223 -0.33 -28.60 0.13
C PRO A 223 -0.83 -29.12 1.48
N ALA A 224 -2.11 -28.96 1.77
CA ALA A 224 -2.72 -29.47 3.01
C ALA A 224 -2.54 -30.98 3.23
N SER A 225 -2.25 -31.74 2.17
CA SER A 225 -2.00 -33.20 2.24
C SER A 225 -0.61 -33.57 2.74
N GLU A 226 0.36 -32.65 2.77
CA GLU A 226 1.73 -32.95 3.20
C GLU A 226 1.85 -33.13 4.72
N GLY A 227 0.87 -32.63 5.49
CA GLY A 227 0.93 -32.65 6.94
C GLY A 227 2.05 -31.74 7.46
N ASN A 228 2.72 -32.15 8.54
CA ASN A 228 3.78 -31.36 9.15
C ASN A 228 5.04 -31.35 8.28
N VAL A 229 5.40 -30.20 7.75
CA VAL A 229 6.65 -29.95 7.02
C VAL A 229 7.60 -29.18 7.92
N GLU A 230 8.83 -29.64 8.06
CA GLU A 230 9.87 -28.97 8.84
C GLU A 230 10.89 -28.30 7.91
N LEU A 231 11.15 -27.00 8.16
CA LEU A 231 12.16 -26.23 7.45
C LEU A 231 13.25 -25.80 8.41
N THR A 232 14.49 -26.20 8.16
CA THR A 232 15.65 -25.85 9.00
C THR A 232 16.47 -24.74 8.34
N ALA A 233 16.79 -23.70 9.08
CA ALA A 233 17.60 -22.58 8.60
C ALA A 233 19.07 -23.00 8.40
N SER A 234 19.65 -22.60 7.26
CA SER A 234 21.07 -22.75 6.95
C SER A 234 21.72 -21.35 7.04
N GLY A 235 22.21 -21.00 8.21
CA GLY A 235 22.53 -19.62 8.58
C GLY A 235 21.31 -18.85 9.07
N ALA A 236 21.46 -17.54 9.30
CA ALA A 236 20.31 -16.68 9.63
C ALA A 236 19.36 -16.59 8.45
N ALA A 237 18.06 -16.78 8.68
CA ALA A 237 17.04 -16.75 7.64
C ALA A 237 15.79 -15.97 8.07
N GLN A 238 15.05 -15.43 7.11
CA GLN A 238 13.73 -14.86 7.30
C GLN A 238 12.74 -15.55 6.37
N VAL A 239 11.62 -15.99 6.93
CA VAL A 239 10.60 -16.74 6.21
C VAL A 239 9.23 -16.14 6.51
N PHE A 240 8.45 -15.87 5.46
CA PHE A 240 7.03 -15.55 5.56
C PHE A 240 6.22 -16.82 5.28
N VAL A 241 5.18 -17.03 6.07
CA VAL A 241 4.21 -18.11 5.90
C VAL A 241 2.83 -17.50 5.75
N ALA A 242 2.20 -17.74 4.62
CA ALA A 242 0.81 -17.35 4.36
C ALA A 242 -0.05 -18.61 4.25
N THR A 243 -1.17 -18.63 4.99
CA THR A 243 -2.11 -19.78 5.06
C THR A 243 -3.51 -19.31 4.68
N ALA A 244 -4.36 -20.22 4.18
CA ALA A 244 -5.76 -19.97 3.82
C ALA A 244 -6.69 -20.83 4.66
#